data_17cec6fc893315063c08df197eadec23
#
_entry.id   17cec6fc893315063c08df197eadec23
#
_cell.length_a   1.000
_cell.length_b   1.000
_cell.length_c   1.000
_cell.angle_alpha   90.00
_cell.angle_beta   90.00
_cell.angle_gamma   90.00
#
_symmetry.space_group_name_H-M   'P 1'
#
loop_
_entity.id
_entity.type
_entity.pdbx_description
1 polymer ?
#
loop_
_entity_poly.entity_id
_entity_poly.type
_entity_poly.pdbx_seq_one_letter_code
_entity_poly.pdbx_strand_id
1 'polypeptide(L)'
;MEPDKSRNFLWLALKVGGGVLLLLLLLFGGLITYVTMEKRRYDRLTDTHDLKQRAVSMGEGYVAERRSAALVIGITQRGKRAVLGFGRVSSTNAVPPDAQTLFEIGSITKVFTAITLARLDLDAKVKLTDTLRASLPEKVVLPPALESVSLLQLATHTAGLPRLPGNLDLSPGNLPNPYAQYRAEDLHQYLATAKPNNPPGKLRDYSNVGFALLGHVLSLKTGQPYEELVREAVLLPWGMTNTTMRPDEAQRSRLTPGHSPKGDEVPSWDFKAFAPAGGFRSCAGDLLQFIEANLRDAEGLPSRALVESRRARRVGEAGEFPLGWQSEVLLHGGMTIYWHNGGTGGYASFIGLNREQQIGVIVLANYGDAMAGRFDVDKVGMDLLKLGSRIALE
;
A
#
# COMPACT_ATOMS: atom_id res chain seq x y z
N MET A 1 -24.98 -25.89 -61.15
CA MET A 1 -24.60 -26.51 -59.85
C MET A 1 -24.11 -25.43 -58.94
N GLU A 2 -24.96 -24.99 -58.05
CA GLU A 2 -24.53 -24.04 -57.01
C GLU A 2 -23.62 -24.76 -56.01
N PRO A 3 -22.55 -24.12 -55.54
CA PRO A 3 -21.68 -24.74 -54.54
C PRO A 3 -22.41 -24.84 -53.20
N ASP A 4 -22.37 -26.02 -52.61
CA ASP A 4 -23.02 -26.39 -51.34
C ASP A 4 -22.56 -25.50 -50.20
N LYS A 5 -23.32 -24.44 -49.90
CA LYS A 5 -23.11 -23.49 -48.83
C LYS A 5 -23.13 -24.14 -47.42
N SER A 6 -23.77 -25.31 -47.29
CA SER A 6 -23.89 -26.04 -46.02
C SER A 6 -22.56 -26.69 -45.60
N ARG A 7 -21.77 -27.20 -46.55
CA ARG A 7 -20.44 -27.79 -46.29
C ARG A 7 -19.41 -26.75 -45.84
N ASN A 8 -19.48 -25.55 -46.43
CA ASN A 8 -18.58 -24.45 -46.02
C ASN A 8 -18.88 -23.93 -44.63
N PHE A 9 -20.15 -23.85 -44.25
CA PHE A 9 -20.56 -23.43 -42.90
C PHE A 9 -20.13 -24.45 -41.82
N LEU A 10 -20.31 -25.75 -42.10
CA LEU A 10 -19.88 -26.82 -41.17
C LEU A 10 -18.35 -26.83 -40.99
N TRP A 11 -17.61 -26.61 -42.04
CA TRP A 11 -16.13 -26.51 -42.01
C TRP A 11 -15.63 -25.28 -41.22
N LEU A 12 -16.30 -24.15 -41.37
CA LEU A 12 -16.00 -22.94 -40.62
C LEU A 12 -16.32 -23.13 -39.13
N ALA A 13 -17.47 -23.72 -38.79
CA ALA A 13 -17.86 -24.02 -37.42
C ALA A 13 -16.88 -24.99 -36.73
N LEU A 14 -16.39 -26.02 -37.43
CA LEU A 14 -15.37 -26.94 -36.90
C LEU A 14 -14.02 -26.27 -36.72
N LYS A 15 -13.59 -25.37 -37.60
CA LYS A 15 -12.34 -24.60 -37.41
C LYS A 15 -12.42 -23.62 -36.23
N VAL A 16 -13.53 -22.88 -36.09
CA VAL A 16 -13.74 -21.95 -34.98
C VAL A 16 -13.87 -22.71 -33.66
N GLY A 17 -14.67 -23.80 -33.64
CA GLY A 17 -14.80 -24.63 -32.42
C GLY A 17 -13.50 -25.31 -32.03
N GLY A 18 -12.71 -25.81 -32.99
CA GLY A 18 -11.38 -26.37 -32.76
C GLY A 18 -10.38 -25.33 -32.24
N GLY A 19 -10.41 -24.10 -32.79
CA GLY A 19 -9.58 -22.98 -32.32
C GLY A 19 -9.92 -22.54 -30.88
N VAL A 20 -11.21 -22.45 -30.57
CA VAL A 20 -11.68 -22.14 -29.21
C VAL A 20 -11.28 -23.23 -28.19
N LEU A 21 -11.46 -24.51 -28.58
CA LEU A 21 -11.06 -25.63 -27.72
C LEU A 21 -9.56 -25.65 -27.47
N LEU A 22 -8.75 -25.41 -28.50
CA LEU A 22 -7.28 -25.32 -28.36
C LEU A 22 -6.87 -24.16 -27.43
N LEU A 23 -7.50 -23.00 -27.56
CA LEU A 23 -7.25 -21.86 -26.71
C LEU A 23 -7.61 -22.17 -25.24
N LEU A 24 -8.74 -22.81 -25.00
CA LEU A 24 -9.15 -23.25 -23.65
C LEU A 24 -8.18 -24.28 -23.06
N LEU A 25 -7.69 -25.23 -23.85
CA LEU A 25 -6.69 -26.20 -23.41
C LEU A 25 -5.35 -25.53 -23.10
N LEU A 26 -4.92 -24.54 -23.88
CA LEU A 26 -3.71 -23.77 -23.60
C LEU A 26 -3.84 -22.92 -22.33
N LEU A 27 -4.99 -22.27 -22.13
CA LEU A 27 -5.28 -21.51 -20.91
C LEU A 27 -5.34 -22.43 -19.68
N PHE A 28 -5.97 -23.59 -19.78
CA PHE A 28 -6.05 -24.58 -18.71
C PHE A 28 -4.69 -25.20 -18.41
N GLY A 29 -3.90 -25.54 -19.44
CA GLY A 29 -2.51 -26.01 -19.29
C GLY A 29 -1.61 -24.95 -18.66
N GLY A 30 -1.76 -23.68 -19.06
CA GLY A 30 -1.07 -22.55 -18.46
C GLY A 30 -1.43 -22.38 -16.97
N LEU A 31 -2.71 -22.50 -16.63
CA LEU A 31 -3.19 -22.43 -15.25
C LEU A 31 -2.65 -23.57 -14.39
N ILE A 32 -2.69 -24.81 -14.88
CA ILE A 32 -2.12 -25.98 -14.19
C ILE A 32 -0.62 -25.80 -13.98
N THR A 33 0.11 -25.34 -15.00
CA THR A 33 1.54 -25.08 -14.91
C THR A 33 1.84 -24.01 -13.88
N TYR A 34 1.09 -22.90 -13.90
CA TYR A 34 1.19 -21.82 -12.92
C TYR A 34 0.94 -22.32 -11.48
N VAL A 35 -0.17 -23.03 -11.25
CA VAL A 35 -0.51 -23.60 -9.93
C VAL A 35 0.56 -24.60 -9.47
N THR A 36 1.09 -25.41 -10.37
CA THR A 36 2.14 -26.38 -10.04
C THR A 36 3.47 -25.71 -9.73
N MET A 37 3.82 -24.65 -10.47
CA MET A 37 5.02 -23.86 -10.21
C MET A 37 4.92 -23.12 -8.86
N GLU A 38 3.78 -22.51 -8.57
CA GLU A 38 3.49 -21.87 -7.28
C GLU A 38 3.55 -22.89 -6.13
N LYS A 39 2.95 -24.08 -6.30
CA LYS A 39 3.03 -25.15 -5.31
C LYS A 39 4.48 -25.60 -5.08
N ARG A 40 5.28 -25.87 -6.13
CA ARG A 40 6.69 -26.24 -6.01
C ARG A 40 7.55 -25.13 -5.41
N ARG A 41 7.22 -23.88 -5.69
CA ARG A 41 7.83 -22.71 -5.06
C ARG A 41 7.51 -22.71 -3.57
N TYR A 42 6.25 -22.92 -3.22
CA TYR A 42 5.76 -22.96 -1.85
C TYR A 42 6.37 -24.11 -1.06
N ASP A 43 6.44 -25.32 -1.64
CA ASP A 43 7.05 -26.50 -1.03
C ASP A 43 8.55 -26.29 -0.77
N ARG A 44 9.28 -25.62 -1.69
CA ARG A 44 10.69 -25.24 -1.46
C ARG A 44 10.86 -24.15 -0.39
N LEU A 45 9.85 -23.33 -0.17
CA LEU A 45 9.82 -22.32 0.89
C LEU A 45 9.58 -22.97 2.27
N THR A 46 8.89 -24.12 2.32
CA THR A 46 8.56 -24.86 3.56
C THR A 46 9.65 -25.85 4.00
N ASP A 47 10.75 -26.00 3.28
CA ASP A 47 11.89 -26.85 3.69
C ASP A 47 12.68 -26.30 4.90
N THR A 48 12.41 -25.04 5.30
CA THR A 48 12.94 -24.47 6.54
C THR A 48 11.83 -24.40 7.58
N HIS A 49 12.07 -24.98 8.75
CA HIS A 49 11.12 -24.99 9.86
C HIS A 49 11.13 -23.68 10.68
N ASP A 50 12.00 -22.72 10.33
CA ASP A 50 12.16 -21.43 11.03
C ASP A 50 11.91 -20.24 10.08
N LEU A 51 10.91 -19.43 10.43
CA LEU A 51 10.54 -18.24 9.69
C LEU A 51 11.65 -17.19 9.64
N LYS A 52 12.46 -17.09 10.72
CA LYS A 52 13.60 -16.18 10.79
C LYS A 52 14.70 -16.55 9.81
N GLN A 53 15.06 -17.84 9.71
CA GLN A 53 16.05 -18.31 8.72
C GLN A 53 15.58 -18.00 7.30
N ARG A 54 14.28 -18.13 7.05
CA ARG A 54 13.72 -17.77 5.75
C ARG A 54 13.85 -16.29 5.44
N ALA A 55 13.54 -15.44 6.42
CA ALA A 55 13.70 -14.00 6.28
C ALA A 55 15.17 -13.61 6.04
N VAL A 56 16.12 -14.28 6.71
CA VAL A 56 17.57 -14.09 6.45
C VAL A 56 17.91 -14.41 5.00
N SER A 57 17.53 -15.58 4.50
CA SER A 57 17.81 -15.98 3.11
C SER A 57 17.22 -15.00 2.07
N MET A 58 16.02 -14.49 2.33
CA MET A 58 15.39 -13.51 1.46
C MET A 58 16.08 -12.16 1.51
N GLY A 59 16.45 -11.69 2.70
CA GLY A 59 17.15 -10.42 2.90
C GLY A 59 18.54 -10.41 2.26
N GLU A 60 19.31 -11.49 2.44
CA GLU A 60 20.61 -11.66 1.77
C GLU A 60 20.46 -11.67 0.24
N GLY A 61 19.47 -12.40 -0.28
CA GLY A 61 19.16 -12.40 -1.72
C GLY A 61 18.78 -11.02 -2.25
N TYR A 62 18.03 -10.23 -1.48
CA TYR A 62 17.66 -8.87 -1.88
C TYR A 62 18.89 -7.96 -2.04
N VAL A 63 19.77 -7.93 -1.04
CA VAL A 63 20.93 -7.03 -1.06
C VAL A 63 22.04 -7.50 -2.01
N ALA A 64 22.11 -8.79 -2.31
CA ALA A 64 23.06 -9.33 -3.30
C ALA A 64 22.80 -8.83 -4.73
N GLU A 65 21.54 -8.50 -5.05
CA GLU A 65 21.15 -7.99 -6.36
C GLU A 65 21.26 -6.45 -6.48
N ARG A 66 21.58 -5.73 -5.38
CA ARG A 66 21.49 -4.24 -5.33
C ARG A 66 22.70 -3.63 -4.64
N ARG A 67 23.34 -2.68 -5.32
CA ARG A 67 24.47 -1.93 -4.72
C ARG A 67 23.96 -0.99 -3.63
N SER A 68 24.69 -0.89 -2.52
CA SER A 68 24.40 0.03 -1.41
C SER A 68 22.98 -0.08 -0.83
N ALA A 69 22.32 -1.25 -1.00
CA ALA A 69 21.00 -1.46 -0.47
C ALA A 69 21.03 -1.52 1.06
N ALA A 70 20.04 -0.88 1.67
CA ALA A 70 19.62 -1.06 3.04
C ALA A 70 18.25 -1.74 3.03
N LEU A 71 18.13 -2.88 3.70
CA LEU A 71 16.87 -3.59 3.86
C LEU A 71 16.65 -3.93 5.33
N VAL A 72 15.44 -3.70 5.83
CA VAL A 72 15.00 -4.19 7.15
C VAL A 72 13.77 -5.06 6.97
N ILE A 73 13.82 -6.28 7.53
CA ILE A 73 12.67 -7.17 7.66
C ILE A 73 12.31 -7.24 9.14
N GLY A 74 11.08 -6.85 9.47
CA GLY A 74 10.53 -7.01 10.81
C GLY A 74 9.39 -8.02 10.80
N ILE A 75 9.41 -8.93 11.77
CA ILE A 75 8.38 -9.97 11.95
C ILE A 75 7.91 -9.93 13.39
N THR A 76 6.61 -9.99 13.59
CA THR A 76 6.02 -10.33 14.89
C THR A 76 5.08 -11.51 14.72
N GLN A 77 5.17 -12.49 15.61
CA GLN A 77 4.30 -13.66 15.58
C GLN A 77 4.06 -14.18 17.00
N ARG A 78 2.77 -14.19 17.40
CA ARG A 78 2.35 -14.72 18.72
C ARG A 78 3.17 -14.16 19.88
N GLY A 79 3.46 -12.85 19.84
CA GLY A 79 4.25 -12.15 20.87
C GLY A 79 5.76 -12.22 20.74
N LYS A 80 6.31 -13.07 19.87
CA LYS A 80 7.74 -13.05 19.50
C LYS A 80 7.98 -11.97 18.45
N ARG A 81 9.18 -11.38 18.44
CA ARG A 81 9.59 -10.33 17.51
C ARG A 81 11.00 -10.60 16.97
N ALA A 82 11.19 -10.36 15.68
CA ALA A 82 12.51 -10.31 15.06
C ALA A 82 12.63 -9.06 14.19
N VAL A 83 13.80 -8.43 14.21
CA VAL A 83 14.19 -7.35 13.28
C VAL A 83 15.54 -7.73 12.70
N LEU A 84 15.61 -7.80 11.39
CA LEU A 84 16.77 -8.26 10.63
C LEU A 84 17.17 -7.16 9.65
N GLY A 85 18.39 -6.65 9.79
CA GLY A 85 18.97 -5.65 8.90
C GLY A 85 19.97 -6.26 7.94
N PHE A 86 19.94 -5.84 6.67
CA PHE A 86 20.78 -6.34 5.59
C PHE A 86 21.37 -5.19 4.79
N GLY A 87 22.58 -5.42 4.25
CA GLY A 87 23.27 -4.44 3.45
C GLY A 87 23.95 -3.35 4.29
N ARG A 88 23.76 -2.08 3.94
CA ARG A 88 24.43 -0.93 4.60
C ARG A 88 23.52 0.30 4.64
N VAL A 89 23.64 1.09 5.70
CA VAL A 89 22.83 2.31 5.88
C VAL A 89 23.11 3.32 4.77
N SER A 90 24.37 3.48 4.35
CA SER A 90 24.76 4.38 3.27
C SER A 90 26.07 3.95 2.60
N SER A 91 26.46 4.64 1.53
CA SER A 91 27.76 4.44 0.85
C SER A 91 28.96 4.68 1.79
N THR A 92 28.81 5.58 2.77
CA THR A 92 29.85 5.97 3.73
C THR A 92 29.71 5.27 5.09
N ASN A 93 28.56 4.62 5.35
CA ASN A 93 28.31 3.88 6.59
C ASN A 93 27.94 2.44 6.27
N ALA A 94 28.88 1.51 6.48
CA ALA A 94 28.76 0.09 6.17
C ALA A 94 27.96 -0.71 7.22
N VAL A 95 27.48 -0.08 8.30
CA VAL A 95 26.68 -0.74 9.33
C VAL A 95 25.33 -1.16 8.70
N PRO A 96 24.84 -2.38 8.93
CA PRO A 96 23.51 -2.76 8.53
C PRO A 96 22.42 -1.86 9.16
N PRO A 97 21.31 -1.60 8.47
CA PRO A 97 20.18 -0.89 9.07
C PRO A 97 19.57 -1.70 10.22
N ASP A 98 18.91 -1.03 11.14
CA ASP A 98 18.33 -1.62 12.34
C ASP A 98 16.85 -1.22 12.56
N ALA A 99 16.31 -1.54 13.74
CA ALA A 99 14.94 -1.22 14.12
C ALA A 99 14.65 0.30 14.15
N GLN A 100 15.67 1.15 14.24
CA GLN A 100 15.55 2.61 14.36
C GLN A 100 15.90 3.35 13.06
N THR A 101 16.45 2.65 12.07
CA THR A 101 16.77 3.23 10.76
C THR A 101 15.51 3.68 10.05
N LEU A 102 15.49 4.93 9.58
CA LEU A 102 14.32 5.55 8.96
C LEU A 102 14.31 5.34 7.45
N PHE A 103 13.10 5.14 6.93
CA PHE A 103 12.79 5.02 5.50
C PHE A 103 11.55 5.84 5.16
N GLU A 104 11.43 6.31 3.93
CA GLU A 104 10.13 6.76 3.43
C GLU A 104 9.22 5.53 3.25
N ILE A 105 8.01 5.60 3.83
CA ILE A 105 7.08 4.47 3.78
C ILE A 105 6.03 4.60 2.67
N GLY A 106 6.09 5.70 1.90
CA GLY A 106 5.21 5.91 0.76
C GLY A 106 3.74 5.63 1.11
N SER A 107 3.08 4.87 0.27
CA SER A 107 1.63 4.63 0.36
C SER A 107 1.15 3.88 1.60
N ILE A 108 2.01 3.33 2.45
CA ILE A 108 1.62 2.86 3.79
C ILE A 108 0.98 4.01 4.59
N THR A 109 1.37 5.26 4.33
CA THR A 109 0.71 6.47 4.85
C THR A 109 -0.81 6.45 4.71
N LYS A 110 -1.34 5.86 3.64
CA LYS A 110 -2.79 5.77 3.41
C LYS A 110 -3.52 4.98 4.50
N VAL A 111 -2.86 4.00 5.06
CA VAL A 111 -3.40 3.23 6.20
C VAL A 111 -3.61 4.17 7.40
N PHE A 112 -2.62 5.02 7.68
CA PHE A 112 -2.74 6.00 8.77
C PHE A 112 -3.83 7.03 8.51
N THR A 113 -3.93 7.55 7.27
CA THR A 113 -5.01 8.47 6.85
C THR A 113 -6.38 7.83 7.05
N ALA A 114 -6.53 6.57 6.67
CA ALA A 114 -7.79 5.83 6.79
C ALA A 114 -8.18 5.53 8.25
N ILE A 115 -7.22 5.21 9.11
CA ILE A 115 -7.45 5.04 10.55
C ILE A 115 -7.84 6.38 11.18
N THR A 116 -7.21 7.48 10.75
CA THR A 116 -7.57 8.84 11.19
C THR A 116 -9.02 9.17 10.80
N LEU A 117 -9.43 8.86 9.57
CA LEU A 117 -10.84 8.98 9.16
C LEU A 117 -11.76 8.13 10.05
N ALA A 118 -11.42 6.86 10.28
CA ALA A 118 -12.22 5.97 11.14
C ALA A 118 -12.32 6.50 12.58
N ARG A 119 -11.23 7.08 13.11
CA ARG A 119 -11.22 7.71 14.43
C ARG A 119 -12.12 8.94 14.48
N LEU A 120 -12.05 9.81 13.49
CA LEU A 120 -12.87 11.02 13.44
C LEU A 120 -14.36 10.70 13.21
N ASP A 121 -14.68 9.62 12.51
CA ASP A 121 -16.05 9.10 12.38
C ASP A 121 -16.59 8.58 13.72
N LEU A 122 -15.79 7.84 14.48
CA LEU A 122 -16.13 7.37 15.83
C LEU A 122 -16.29 8.54 16.83
N ASP A 123 -15.52 9.61 16.66
CA ASP A 123 -15.60 10.83 17.47
C ASP A 123 -16.74 11.77 17.01
N ALA A 124 -17.53 11.37 16.00
CA ALA A 124 -18.60 12.14 15.35
C ALA A 124 -18.17 13.51 14.80
N LYS A 125 -16.88 13.71 14.52
CA LYS A 125 -16.33 14.93 13.90
C LYS A 125 -16.52 14.96 12.39
N VAL A 126 -16.58 13.78 11.76
CA VAL A 126 -16.94 13.56 10.36
C VAL A 126 -17.81 12.31 10.26
N LYS A 127 -18.44 12.09 9.11
CA LYS A 127 -19.11 10.83 8.77
C LYS A 127 -18.48 10.25 7.51
N LEU A 128 -18.35 8.93 7.44
CA LEU A 128 -17.90 8.25 6.22
C LEU A 128 -18.76 8.62 5.00
N THR A 129 -20.02 8.97 5.23
CA THR A 129 -20.99 9.40 4.20
C THR A 129 -20.97 10.89 3.88
N ASP A 130 -20.15 11.70 4.58
CA ASP A 130 -20.01 13.12 4.22
C ASP A 130 -19.50 13.23 2.80
N THR A 131 -20.13 14.11 2.00
CA THR A 131 -19.79 14.30 0.60
C THR A 131 -18.71 15.38 0.43
N LEU A 132 -18.03 15.36 -0.72
CA LEU A 132 -17.07 16.42 -1.06
C LEU A 132 -17.71 17.79 -1.04
N ARG A 133 -18.94 17.93 -1.59
CA ARG A 133 -19.63 19.24 -1.61
C ARG A 133 -19.89 19.75 -0.18
N ALA A 134 -20.30 18.88 0.72
CA ALA A 134 -20.54 19.22 2.13
C ALA A 134 -19.26 19.44 2.95
N SER A 135 -18.12 19.00 2.42
CA SER A 135 -16.84 18.98 3.16
C SER A 135 -15.84 20.02 2.68
N LEU A 136 -16.00 20.54 1.48
CA LEU A 136 -15.13 21.57 0.91
C LEU A 136 -15.78 22.95 1.01
N PRO A 137 -14.98 24.03 1.13
CA PRO A 137 -15.50 25.40 1.07
C PRO A 137 -16.31 25.65 -0.20
N GLU A 138 -17.34 26.47 -0.12
CA GLU A 138 -18.23 26.79 -1.23
C GLU A 138 -17.48 27.34 -2.46
N LYS A 139 -16.41 28.11 -2.23
CA LYS A 139 -15.55 28.67 -3.28
C LYS A 139 -14.77 27.62 -4.09
N VAL A 140 -14.67 26.35 -3.61
CA VAL A 140 -14.04 25.28 -4.36
C VAL A 140 -15.02 24.76 -5.39
N VAL A 141 -14.70 24.96 -6.65
CA VAL A 141 -15.52 24.49 -7.78
C VAL A 141 -15.38 22.96 -7.89
N LEU A 142 -16.52 22.29 -7.97
CA LEU A 142 -16.60 20.84 -8.19
C LEU A 142 -17.47 20.55 -9.41
N PRO A 143 -17.06 19.64 -10.29
CA PRO A 143 -17.96 19.08 -11.29
C PRO A 143 -19.10 18.31 -10.62
N PRO A 144 -20.34 18.34 -11.19
CA PRO A 144 -21.49 17.64 -10.58
C PRO A 144 -21.24 16.17 -10.24
N ALA A 145 -20.42 15.46 -11.05
CA ALA A 145 -20.07 14.07 -10.83
C ALA A 145 -19.25 13.84 -9.54
N LEU A 146 -18.59 14.86 -9.00
CA LEU A 146 -17.78 14.75 -7.77
C LEU A 146 -18.48 15.28 -6.52
N GLU A 147 -19.56 16.04 -6.65
CA GLU A 147 -20.25 16.66 -5.52
C GLU A 147 -20.75 15.65 -4.49
N SER A 148 -21.27 14.51 -4.96
CA SER A 148 -21.80 13.42 -4.13
C SER A 148 -20.76 12.39 -3.70
N VAL A 149 -19.49 12.52 -4.13
CA VAL A 149 -18.43 11.59 -3.71
C VAL A 149 -18.24 11.67 -2.19
N SER A 150 -18.32 10.54 -1.51
CA SER A 150 -18.20 10.44 -0.06
C SER A 150 -16.76 10.21 0.41
N LEU A 151 -16.48 10.51 1.69
CA LEU A 151 -15.19 10.20 2.32
C LEU A 151 -14.91 8.68 2.31
N LEU A 152 -15.95 7.84 2.42
CA LEU A 152 -15.84 6.39 2.24
C LEU A 152 -15.29 6.04 0.85
N GLN A 153 -15.82 6.65 -0.21
CA GLN A 153 -15.38 6.38 -1.58
C GLN A 153 -13.93 6.83 -1.82
N LEU A 154 -13.49 7.92 -1.20
CA LEU A 154 -12.07 8.32 -1.23
C LEU A 154 -11.18 7.28 -0.54
N ALA A 155 -11.54 6.84 0.68
CA ALA A 155 -10.77 5.92 1.49
C ALA A 155 -10.73 4.48 0.94
N THR A 156 -11.66 4.12 0.06
CA THR A 156 -11.76 2.79 -0.58
C THR A 156 -11.32 2.79 -2.05
N HIS A 157 -10.83 3.93 -2.57
CA HIS A 157 -10.45 4.08 -3.98
C HIS A 157 -11.59 3.86 -4.99
N THR A 158 -12.82 4.17 -4.60
CA THR A 158 -14.01 4.01 -5.44
C THR A 158 -14.64 5.33 -5.88
N ALA A 159 -13.92 6.43 -5.67
CA ALA A 159 -14.36 7.77 -6.07
C ALA A 159 -14.29 8.04 -7.59
N GLY A 160 -13.72 7.12 -8.36
CA GLY A 160 -13.49 7.30 -9.80
C GLY A 160 -12.34 8.27 -10.12
N LEU A 161 -11.63 8.80 -9.14
CA LEU A 161 -10.53 9.73 -9.34
C LEU A 161 -9.28 9.00 -9.87
N PRO A 162 -8.52 9.62 -10.81
CA PRO A 162 -7.30 9.02 -11.35
C PRO A 162 -6.22 8.84 -10.30
N ARG A 163 -5.17 8.10 -10.64
CA ARG A 163 -4.00 7.90 -9.78
C ARG A 163 -3.32 9.24 -9.42
N LEU A 164 -3.11 10.09 -10.42
CA LEU A 164 -2.47 11.41 -10.30
C LEU A 164 -3.33 12.48 -10.98
N PRO A 165 -3.30 13.75 -10.53
CA PRO A 165 -4.05 14.82 -11.16
C PRO A 165 -3.39 15.25 -12.47
N GLY A 166 -4.18 15.67 -13.44
CA GLY A 166 -3.69 16.07 -14.75
C GLY A 166 -2.87 17.36 -14.78
N ASN A 167 -2.88 18.14 -13.70
CA ASN A 167 -2.07 19.37 -13.54
C ASN A 167 -0.79 19.15 -12.71
N LEU A 168 -0.43 17.90 -12.39
CA LEU A 168 0.85 17.60 -11.75
C LEU A 168 1.97 17.69 -12.80
N ASP A 169 2.98 18.49 -12.50
CA ASP A 169 4.15 18.63 -13.37
C ASP A 169 5.11 17.43 -13.22
N LEU A 170 5.09 16.55 -14.20
CA LEU A 170 5.98 15.39 -14.33
C LEU A 170 7.11 15.61 -15.34
N SER A 171 7.46 16.86 -15.61
CA SER A 171 8.62 17.18 -16.45
C SER A 171 9.93 16.61 -15.86
N PRO A 172 10.95 16.35 -16.67
CA PRO A 172 12.22 15.76 -16.21
C PRO A 172 12.86 16.51 -15.04
N GLY A 173 12.68 17.82 -14.95
CA GLY A 173 13.22 18.64 -13.84
C GLY A 173 12.50 18.42 -12.51
N ASN A 174 11.19 18.09 -12.53
CA ASN A 174 10.38 17.88 -11.34
C ASN A 174 10.23 16.39 -10.98
N LEU A 175 10.44 15.48 -11.92
CA LEU A 175 10.25 14.04 -11.73
C LEU A 175 11.01 13.46 -10.51
N PRO A 176 12.23 13.94 -10.15
CA PRO A 176 12.92 13.43 -8.96
C PRO A 176 12.21 13.71 -7.64
N ASN A 177 11.36 14.77 -7.57
CA ASN A 177 10.54 15.10 -6.39
C ASN A 177 9.20 15.71 -6.84
N PRO A 178 8.29 14.91 -7.41
CA PRO A 178 7.17 15.40 -8.23
C PRO A 178 6.12 16.17 -7.45
N TYR A 179 6.02 15.97 -6.13
CA TYR A 179 5.01 16.63 -5.30
C TYR A 179 5.51 17.90 -4.59
N ALA A 180 6.81 18.21 -4.69
CA ALA A 180 7.45 19.27 -3.90
C ALA A 180 6.84 20.67 -4.11
N GLN A 181 6.26 20.92 -5.27
CA GLN A 181 5.62 22.20 -5.59
C GLN A 181 4.07 22.15 -5.56
N TYR A 182 3.47 20.95 -5.38
CA TYR A 182 2.03 20.77 -5.49
C TYR A 182 1.31 21.13 -4.17
N ARG A 183 0.60 22.25 -4.16
CA ARG A 183 -0.06 22.82 -2.98
C ARG A 183 -1.56 22.49 -2.95
N ALA A 184 -2.25 22.92 -1.90
CA ALA A 184 -3.70 22.76 -1.77
C ALA A 184 -4.47 23.53 -2.85
N GLU A 185 -3.94 24.68 -3.28
CA GLU A 185 -4.50 25.49 -4.35
C GLU A 185 -4.48 24.73 -5.69
N ASP A 186 -3.39 24.01 -5.99
CA ASP A 186 -3.27 23.19 -7.19
C ASP A 186 -4.26 22.02 -7.18
N LEU A 187 -4.53 21.44 -5.99
CA LEU A 187 -5.58 20.43 -5.81
C LEU A 187 -6.97 20.99 -6.09
N HIS A 188 -7.25 22.22 -5.61
CA HIS A 188 -8.53 22.91 -5.89
C HIS A 188 -8.68 23.26 -7.39
N GLN A 189 -7.61 23.72 -8.04
CA GLN A 189 -7.60 23.97 -9.49
C GLN A 189 -7.86 22.69 -10.29
N TYR A 190 -7.21 21.59 -9.90
CA TYR A 190 -7.47 20.27 -10.50
C TYR A 190 -8.94 19.89 -10.36
N LEU A 191 -9.52 20.02 -9.15
CA LEU A 191 -10.91 19.64 -8.89
C LEU A 191 -11.90 20.36 -9.78
N ALA A 192 -11.66 21.64 -10.10
CA ALA A 192 -12.56 22.44 -10.94
C ALA A 192 -12.78 21.84 -12.34
N THR A 193 -11.82 21.07 -12.84
CA THR A 193 -11.85 20.46 -14.18
C THR A 193 -11.75 18.93 -14.16
N ALA A 194 -11.74 18.33 -12.97
CA ALA A 194 -11.54 16.89 -12.80
C ALA A 194 -12.68 16.11 -13.45
N LYS A 195 -12.28 15.08 -14.19
CA LYS A 195 -13.21 14.11 -14.79
C LYS A 195 -12.93 12.75 -14.16
N PRO A 196 -13.93 12.12 -13.52
CA PRO A 196 -13.78 10.76 -13.04
C PRO A 196 -13.49 9.80 -14.20
N ASN A 197 -12.54 8.87 -14.02
CA ASN A 197 -12.29 7.79 -14.96
C ASN A 197 -13.49 6.84 -15.07
N ASN A 198 -14.23 6.69 -13.96
CA ASN A 198 -15.40 5.83 -13.81
C ASN A 198 -16.42 6.53 -12.92
N PRO A 199 -17.72 6.25 -13.05
CA PRO A 199 -18.72 6.73 -12.12
C PRO A 199 -18.36 6.35 -10.67
N PRO A 200 -18.48 7.28 -9.70
CA PRO A 200 -18.21 6.99 -8.29
C PRO A 200 -19.01 5.78 -7.79
N GLY A 201 -18.35 4.86 -7.09
CA GLY A 201 -18.94 3.63 -6.58
C GLY A 201 -19.06 2.48 -7.58
N LYS A 202 -18.63 2.64 -8.83
CA LYS A 202 -18.74 1.60 -9.85
C LYS A 202 -17.54 0.65 -9.90
N LEU A 203 -16.33 1.20 -9.79
CA LEU A 203 -15.08 0.43 -9.83
C LEU A 203 -14.12 0.91 -8.73
N ARG A 204 -13.22 0.03 -8.33
CA ARG A 204 -12.09 0.37 -7.48
C ARG A 204 -10.90 0.73 -8.37
N ASP A 205 -10.48 2.01 -8.31
CA ASP A 205 -9.34 2.53 -9.08
C ASP A 205 -8.40 3.29 -8.12
N TYR A 206 -7.17 2.76 -7.95
CA TYR A 206 -6.21 3.27 -6.97
C TYR A 206 -5.86 4.74 -7.24
N SER A 207 -6.13 5.61 -6.28
CA SER A 207 -5.99 7.07 -6.42
C SER A 207 -5.15 7.69 -5.30
N ASN A 208 -4.01 8.29 -5.65
CA ASN A 208 -3.27 9.18 -4.76
C ASN A 208 -4.02 10.51 -4.56
N VAL A 209 -4.67 11.01 -5.62
CA VAL A 209 -5.53 12.21 -5.55
C VAL A 209 -6.63 12.02 -4.53
N GLY A 210 -7.29 10.86 -4.51
CA GLY A 210 -8.34 10.57 -3.56
C GLY A 210 -7.88 10.69 -2.11
N PHE A 211 -6.69 10.18 -1.80
CA PHE A 211 -6.11 10.27 -0.45
C PHE A 211 -5.56 11.66 -0.11
N ALA A 212 -4.96 12.36 -1.07
CA ALA A 212 -4.59 13.77 -0.89
C ALA A 212 -5.81 14.61 -0.51
N LEU A 213 -6.90 14.43 -1.26
CA LEU A 213 -8.18 15.12 -1.01
C LEU A 213 -8.81 14.70 0.32
N LEU A 214 -8.77 13.40 0.66
CA LEU A 214 -9.26 12.91 1.95
C LEU A 214 -8.56 13.63 3.12
N GLY A 215 -7.22 13.60 3.18
CA GLY A 215 -6.48 14.26 4.25
C GLY A 215 -6.69 15.78 4.28
N HIS A 216 -6.83 16.43 3.11
CA HIS A 216 -7.17 17.83 3.02
C HIS A 216 -8.54 18.14 3.64
N VAL A 217 -9.57 17.34 3.31
CA VAL A 217 -10.91 17.46 3.89
C VAL A 217 -10.89 17.24 5.40
N LEU A 218 -10.17 16.22 5.90
CA LEU A 218 -10.07 15.97 7.34
C LEU A 218 -9.46 17.18 8.06
N SER A 219 -8.44 17.81 7.51
CA SER A 219 -7.83 19.03 8.05
C SER A 219 -8.80 20.21 8.05
N LEU A 220 -9.56 20.41 6.98
CA LEU A 220 -10.56 21.48 6.89
C LEU A 220 -11.68 21.30 7.93
N LYS A 221 -12.21 20.08 8.07
CA LYS A 221 -13.31 19.76 8.99
C LYS A 221 -12.93 19.90 10.45
N THR A 222 -11.68 19.67 10.79
CA THR A 222 -11.19 19.70 12.18
C THR A 222 -10.48 21.01 12.54
N GLY A 223 -10.03 21.77 11.55
CA GLY A 223 -9.18 22.94 11.76
C GLY A 223 -7.74 22.60 12.17
N GLN A 224 -7.35 21.32 12.14
CA GLN A 224 -6.02 20.85 12.54
C GLN A 224 -5.16 20.49 11.33
N PRO A 225 -3.83 20.68 11.39
CA PRO A 225 -2.91 20.17 10.38
C PRO A 225 -3.01 18.64 10.25
N TYR A 226 -2.92 18.12 9.03
CA TYR A 226 -3.04 16.69 8.75
C TYR A 226 -2.07 15.83 9.56
N GLU A 227 -0.80 16.24 9.69
CA GLU A 227 0.22 15.51 10.46
C GLU A 227 -0.19 15.35 11.93
N GLU A 228 -0.78 16.40 12.49
CA GLU A 228 -1.24 16.40 13.89
C GLU A 228 -2.44 15.47 14.09
N LEU A 229 -3.37 15.44 13.13
CA LEU A 229 -4.49 14.49 13.16
C LEU A 229 -4.00 13.03 13.17
N VAL A 230 -3.02 12.69 12.33
CA VAL A 230 -2.45 11.33 12.31
C VAL A 230 -1.65 11.08 13.60
N ARG A 231 -0.92 12.07 14.10
CA ARG A 231 -0.17 11.95 15.35
C ARG A 231 -1.09 11.58 16.52
N GLU A 232 -2.22 12.26 16.66
CA GLU A 232 -3.19 12.01 17.73
C GLU A 232 -3.98 10.69 17.55
N ALA A 233 -4.38 10.39 16.30
CA ALA A 233 -5.22 9.22 16.02
C ALA A 233 -4.42 7.91 15.97
N VAL A 234 -3.14 7.95 15.55
CA VAL A 234 -2.34 6.77 15.24
C VAL A 234 -1.01 6.74 16.00
N LEU A 235 -0.17 7.79 15.91
CA LEU A 235 1.21 7.68 16.36
C LEU A 235 1.33 7.65 17.87
N LEU A 236 0.70 8.58 18.58
CA LEU A 236 0.74 8.66 20.04
C LEU A 236 0.15 7.43 20.74
N PRO A 237 -1.07 6.96 20.35
CA PRO A 237 -1.68 5.81 21.02
C PRO A 237 -0.83 4.54 20.98
N TRP A 238 0.03 4.42 19.97
CA TRP A 238 0.86 3.23 19.76
C TRP A 238 2.36 3.46 19.96
N GLY A 239 2.74 4.63 20.51
CA GLY A 239 4.14 4.94 20.82
C GLY A 239 5.07 5.02 19.62
N MET A 240 4.56 5.41 18.43
CA MET A 240 5.32 5.52 17.19
C MET A 240 6.10 6.84 17.14
N THR A 241 7.06 6.99 18.01
CA THR A 241 7.79 8.27 18.25
C THR A 241 8.79 8.65 17.16
N ASN A 242 9.17 7.68 16.30
CA ASN A 242 10.08 7.91 15.18
C ASN A 242 9.35 8.11 13.84
N THR A 243 8.04 7.96 13.82
CA THR A 243 7.23 8.12 12.62
C THR A 243 6.83 9.58 12.45
N THR A 244 7.22 10.20 11.35
CA THR A 244 7.05 11.65 11.13
C THR A 244 7.02 11.98 9.64
N MET A 245 6.41 13.12 9.30
CA MET A 245 6.54 13.74 7.97
C MET A 245 7.73 14.72 7.93
N ARG A 246 8.13 15.26 9.08
CA ARG A 246 9.17 16.28 9.21
C ARG A 246 10.24 15.81 10.20
N PRO A 247 11.19 14.98 9.75
CA PRO A 247 12.22 14.48 10.65
C PRO A 247 13.05 15.65 11.23
N ASP A 248 13.27 15.63 12.54
CA ASP A 248 14.22 16.49 13.22
C ASP A 248 15.67 16.09 12.87
N GLU A 249 16.66 16.78 13.46
CA GLU A 249 18.07 16.52 13.17
C GLU A 249 18.49 15.10 13.56
N ALA A 250 18.07 14.63 14.72
CA ALA A 250 18.36 13.27 15.19
C ALA A 250 17.69 12.21 14.33
N GLN A 251 16.50 12.48 13.85
CA GLN A 251 15.79 11.60 12.92
C GLN A 251 16.42 11.63 11.52
N ARG A 252 16.83 12.79 11.01
CA ARG A 252 17.53 12.91 9.72
C ARG A 252 18.84 12.13 9.70
N SER A 253 19.59 12.11 10.78
CA SER A 253 20.84 11.32 10.88
C SER A 253 20.62 9.81 10.76
N ARG A 254 19.41 9.33 10.99
CA ARG A 254 19.00 7.91 10.87
C ARG A 254 18.24 7.60 9.58
N LEU A 255 17.93 8.58 8.75
CA LEU A 255 17.30 8.37 7.45
C LEU A 255 18.34 7.85 6.47
N THR A 256 18.16 6.61 5.99
CA THR A 256 19.04 6.05 4.96
C THR A 256 18.81 6.78 3.63
N PRO A 257 19.87 7.09 2.84
CA PRO A 257 19.70 7.67 1.50
C PRO A 257 18.89 6.73 0.59
N GLY A 258 17.95 7.29 -0.18
CA GLY A 258 17.17 6.55 -1.16
C GLY A 258 17.92 6.37 -2.48
N HIS A 259 17.67 5.27 -3.18
CA HIS A 259 18.32 4.97 -4.47
C HIS A 259 17.28 4.72 -5.57
N SER A 260 17.58 5.21 -6.77
CA SER A 260 16.84 4.86 -7.98
C SER A 260 16.98 3.37 -8.31
N PRO A 261 16.16 2.81 -9.23
CA PRO A 261 16.34 1.43 -9.72
C PRO A 261 17.74 1.13 -10.30
N LYS A 262 18.48 2.15 -10.69
CA LYS A 262 19.85 2.03 -11.19
C LYS A 262 20.92 2.05 -10.09
N GLY A 263 20.53 2.34 -8.85
CA GLY A 263 21.42 2.44 -7.70
C GLY A 263 22.02 3.83 -7.48
N ASP A 264 21.54 4.86 -8.17
CA ASP A 264 21.95 6.26 -7.94
C ASP A 264 21.17 6.82 -6.75
N GLU A 265 21.84 7.58 -5.88
CA GLU A 265 21.15 8.31 -4.81
C GLU A 265 20.15 9.32 -5.40
N VAL A 266 18.97 9.39 -4.80
CA VAL A 266 17.89 10.30 -5.21
C VAL A 266 17.38 11.10 -4.01
N PRO A 267 16.83 12.31 -4.23
CA PRO A 267 16.32 13.13 -3.15
C PRO A 267 15.11 12.47 -2.48
N SER A 268 14.96 12.71 -1.17
CA SER A 268 13.73 12.43 -0.44
C SER A 268 12.56 13.24 -1.00
N TRP A 269 11.37 12.62 -1.06
CA TRP A 269 10.19 13.30 -1.56
C TRP A 269 9.55 14.21 -0.52
N ASP A 270 9.18 15.43 -0.95
CA ASP A 270 8.32 16.35 -0.20
C ASP A 270 6.91 16.30 -0.79
N PHE A 271 6.00 15.72 -0.05
CA PHE A 271 4.66 15.40 -0.57
C PHE A 271 3.67 16.57 -0.57
N LYS A 272 3.92 17.67 0.17
CA LYS A 272 3.00 18.81 0.24
C LYS A 272 1.53 18.39 0.35
N ALA A 273 0.67 18.80 -0.60
CA ALA A 273 -0.74 18.43 -0.60
C ALA A 273 -0.98 16.90 -0.74
N PHE A 274 -0.01 16.16 -1.25
CA PHE A 274 -0.06 14.69 -1.34
C PHE A 274 0.43 13.98 -0.07
N ALA A 275 0.78 14.69 0.98
CA ALA A 275 1.22 14.12 2.24
C ALA A 275 0.29 13.00 2.76
N PRO A 276 -1.05 13.11 2.67
CA PRO A 276 -1.95 12.04 3.10
C PRO A 276 -1.88 10.76 2.24
N ALA A 277 -1.30 10.83 1.07
CA ALA A 277 -1.12 9.70 0.16
C ALA A 277 0.21 8.98 0.32
N GLY A 278 1.25 9.62 0.95
CA GLY A 278 2.58 9.02 0.95
C GLY A 278 3.66 9.66 1.81
N GLY A 279 3.37 10.68 2.62
CA GLY A 279 4.36 11.61 3.16
C GLY A 279 5.11 11.17 4.41
N PHE A 280 4.75 10.05 5.06
CA PHE A 280 5.43 9.63 6.28
C PHE A 280 6.76 8.91 6.04
N ARG A 281 7.68 9.09 6.98
CA ARG A 281 8.87 8.29 7.23
C ARG A 281 8.68 7.53 8.51
N SER A 282 9.19 6.30 8.56
CA SER A 282 9.05 5.45 9.74
C SER A 282 10.23 4.48 9.83
N CYS A 283 10.26 3.71 10.90
CA CYS A 283 11.25 2.66 11.15
C CYS A 283 10.57 1.34 11.51
N ALA A 284 11.33 0.25 11.46
CA ALA A 284 10.82 -1.08 11.76
C ALA A 284 10.26 -1.19 13.18
N GLY A 285 10.87 -0.52 14.16
CA GLY A 285 10.41 -0.52 15.54
C GLY A 285 8.99 0.01 15.70
N ASP A 286 8.71 1.20 15.14
CA ASP A 286 7.40 1.83 15.18
C ASP A 286 6.33 1.02 14.42
N LEU A 287 6.67 0.56 13.21
CA LEU A 287 5.72 -0.21 12.40
C LEU A 287 5.38 -1.58 13.02
N LEU A 288 6.32 -2.22 13.73
CA LEU A 288 6.02 -3.45 14.48
C LEU A 288 5.10 -3.18 15.67
N GLN A 289 5.29 -2.07 16.40
CA GLN A 289 4.35 -1.65 17.47
C GLN A 289 2.94 -1.44 16.90
N PHE A 290 2.85 -0.79 15.75
CA PHE A 290 1.58 -0.57 15.05
C PHE A 290 0.93 -1.89 14.59
N ILE A 291 1.70 -2.84 14.05
CA ILE A 291 1.18 -4.17 13.68
C ILE A 291 0.66 -4.89 14.93
N GLU A 292 1.44 -4.92 16.00
CA GLU A 292 1.05 -5.60 17.25
C GLU A 292 -0.22 -5.02 17.85
N ALA A 293 -0.41 -3.69 17.76
CA ALA A 293 -1.68 -3.06 18.14
C ALA A 293 -2.84 -3.56 17.27
N ASN A 294 -2.60 -3.80 15.98
CA ASN A 294 -3.58 -4.35 15.05
C ASN A 294 -3.88 -5.85 15.27
N LEU A 295 -2.94 -6.61 15.85
CA LEU A 295 -3.12 -8.04 16.15
C LEU A 295 -3.87 -8.27 17.46
N ARG A 296 -3.78 -7.36 18.42
CA ARG A 296 -4.43 -7.48 19.74
C ARG A 296 -5.92 -7.16 19.67
N ASP A 297 -6.67 -7.81 20.56
CA ASP A 297 -8.02 -7.40 20.92
C ASP A 297 -7.88 -6.43 22.10
N ALA A 298 -7.92 -5.14 21.82
CA ALA A 298 -7.81 -4.10 22.83
C ALA A 298 -9.04 -3.19 22.81
N GLU A 299 -9.39 -2.64 23.96
CA GLU A 299 -10.51 -1.73 24.14
C GLU A 299 -10.09 -0.27 23.94
N GLY A 300 -11.08 0.61 23.87
CA GLY A 300 -10.89 2.04 23.71
C GLY A 300 -10.96 2.54 22.27
N LEU A 301 -11.07 3.85 22.12
CA LEU A 301 -11.25 4.51 20.81
C LEU A 301 -10.12 4.25 19.80
N PRO A 302 -8.82 4.29 20.19
CA PRO A 302 -7.76 3.98 19.23
C PRO A 302 -7.88 2.58 18.67
N SER A 303 -8.14 1.56 19.50
CA SER A 303 -8.31 0.17 19.07
C SER A 303 -9.54 -0.02 18.18
N ARG A 304 -10.65 0.63 18.52
CA ARG A 304 -11.86 0.63 17.67
C ARG A 304 -11.60 1.24 16.31
N ALA A 305 -10.80 2.31 16.20
CA ALA A 305 -10.43 2.90 14.92
C ALA A 305 -9.62 1.92 14.04
N LEU A 306 -8.72 1.12 14.63
CA LEU A 306 -8.01 0.05 13.91
C LEU A 306 -9.00 -1.01 13.39
N VAL A 307 -9.94 -1.45 14.20
CA VAL A 307 -10.97 -2.43 13.81
C VAL A 307 -11.82 -1.86 12.67
N GLU A 308 -12.32 -0.64 12.84
CA GLU A 308 -13.15 0.02 11.83
C GLU A 308 -12.39 0.26 10.51
N SER A 309 -11.09 0.53 10.55
CA SER A 309 -10.30 0.67 9.31
C SER A 309 -10.22 -0.62 8.50
N ARG A 310 -10.16 -1.78 9.16
CA ARG A 310 -10.09 -3.10 8.50
C ARG A 310 -11.47 -3.68 8.13
N ARG A 311 -12.55 -3.15 8.69
CA ARG A 311 -13.89 -3.61 8.39
C ARG A 311 -14.21 -3.36 6.91
N ALA A 312 -14.54 -4.41 6.18
CA ALA A 312 -15.01 -4.30 4.81
C ALA A 312 -16.39 -3.62 4.76
N ARG A 313 -16.55 -2.70 3.82
CA ARG A 313 -17.79 -1.94 3.60
C ARG A 313 -18.17 -2.01 2.14
N ARG A 314 -19.45 -2.22 1.90
CA ARG A 314 -19.99 -2.21 0.55
C ARG A 314 -20.02 -0.79 -0.01
N VAL A 315 -19.50 -0.64 -1.24
CA VAL A 315 -19.47 0.65 -1.95
C VAL A 315 -20.04 0.44 -3.36
N GLY A 316 -21.34 0.70 -3.50
CA GLY A 316 -22.05 0.59 -4.78
C GLY A 316 -21.81 -0.75 -5.47
N GLU A 317 -21.51 -0.71 -6.75
CA GLU A 317 -21.19 -1.87 -7.60
C GLU A 317 -19.71 -2.31 -7.47
N ALA A 318 -18.83 -1.44 -6.94
CA ALA A 318 -17.40 -1.72 -6.84
C ALA A 318 -17.07 -2.93 -5.95
N GLY A 319 -17.93 -3.23 -4.96
CA GLY A 319 -17.71 -4.35 -4.04
C GLY A 319 -17.53 -3.90 -2.59
N GLU A 320 -16.83 -4.74 -1.81
CA GLU A 320 -16.58 -4.49 -0.39
C GLU A 320 -15.09 -4.30 -0.12
N PHE A 321 -14.74 -3.21 0.59
CA PHE A 321 -13.34 -2.86 0.85
C PHE A 321 -13.13 -2.33 2.25
N PRO A 322 -11.97 -2.62 2.88
CA PRO A 322 -11.51 -1.92 4.06
C PRO A 322 -11.05 -0.49 3.71
N LEU A 323 -10.92 0.37 4.71
CA LEU A 323 -10.42 1.74 4.52
C LEU A 323 -8.88 1.74 4.44
N GLY A 324 -8.35 2.16 3.29
CA GLY A 324 -6.89 2.32 3.09
C GLY A 324 -6.05 1.04 3.09
N TRP A 325 -6.60 -0.08 3.48
CA TRP A 325 -5.95 -1.39 3.40
C TRP A 325 -6.25 -2.08 2.08
N GLN A 326 -5.30 -2.91 1.63
CA GLN A 326 -5.57 -4.02 0.74
C GLN A 326 -5.98 -5.22 1.58
N SER A 327 -6.85 -6.08 1.05
CA SER A 327 -7.21 -7.34 1.72
C SER A 327 -7.22 -8.49 0.72
N GLU A 328 -6.72 -9.64 1.15
CA GLU A 328 -6.69 -10.88 0.38
C GLU A 328 -7.17 -12.02 1.28
N VAL A 329 -8.17 -12.78 0.82
CA VAL A 329 -8.61 -14.00 1.50
C VAL A 329 -7.80 -15.16 0.97
N LEU A 330 -7.08 -15.85 1.84
CA LEU A 330 -6.30 -17.03 1.46
C LEU A 330 -7.23 -18.20 1.16
N LEU A 331 -7.02 -18.85 0.01
CA LEU A 331 -7.83 -19.99 -0.45
C LEU A 331 -7.85 -21.17 0.54
N HIS A 332 -6.77 -21.35 1.30
CA HIS A 332 -6.67 -22.38 2.33
C HIS A 332 -6.93 -21.77 3.70
N GLY A 333 -8.10 -22.06 4.28
CA GLY A 333 -8.45 -21.68 5.65
C GLY A 333 -9.30 -20.42 5.81
N GLY A 334 -9.68 -19.72 4.74
CA GLY A 334 -10.57 -18.53 4.81
C GLY A 334 -9.99 -17.34 5.57
N MET A 335 -8.67 -17.35 5.84
CA MET A 335 -7.98 -16.31 6.61
C MET A 335 -7.76 -15.05 5.79
N THR A 336 -7.94 -13.89 6.41
CA THR A 336 -7.76 -12.61 5.74
C THR A 336 -6.40 -12.00 6.05
N ILE A 337 -5.62 -11.71 5.01
CA ILE A 337 -4.43 -10.86 5.09
C ILE A 337 -4.85 -9.43 4.80
N TYR A 338 -4.47 -8.49 5.70
CA TYR A 338 -4.53 -7.05 5.46
C TYR A 338 -3.12 -6.55 5.20
N TRP A 339 -2.92 -5.79 4.12
CA TRP A 339 -1.60 -5.33 3.74
C TRP A 339 -1.65 -4.00 3.00
N HIS A 340 -0.52 -3.33 2.92
CA HIS A 340 -0.27 -2.24 1.99
C HIS A 340 1.21 -2.19 1.64
N ASN A 341 1.52 -1.76 0.42
CA ASN A 341 2.87 -1.45 0.00
C ASN A 341 3.08 0.05 -0.17
N GLY A 342 4.31 0.47 -0.26
CA GLY A 342 4.68 1.86 -0.50
C GLY A 342 5.86 1.97 -1.43
N GLY A 343 5.85 3.03 -2.24
CA GLY A 343 6.96 3.37 -3.10
C GLY A 343 7.11 4.87 -3.20
N THR A 344 8.36 5.33 -3.27
CA THR A 344 8.77 6.69 -3.61
C THR A 344 9.88 6.63 -4.64
N GLY A 345 10.49 7.77 -4.97
CA GLY A 345 11.62 7.79 -5.92
C GLY A 345 12.82 6.94 -5.49
N GLY A 346 13.01 6.77 -4.18
CA GLY A 346 14.18 6.08 -3.62
C GLY A 346 13.88 4.97 -2.61
N TYR A 347 12.62 4.62 -2.37
CA TYR A 347 12.27 3.65 -1.33
C TYR A 347 11.13 2.75 -1.74
N ALA A 348 11.15 1.52 -1.22
CA ALA A 348 10.06 0.58 -1.27
C ALA A 348 9.75 0.06 0.13
N SER A 349 8.47 -0.18 0.42
CA SER A 349 8.02 -0.64 1.73
C SER A 349 6.84 -1.59 1.62
N PHE A 350 6.71 -2.47 2.61
CA PHE A 350 5.58 -3.37 2.76
C PHE A 350 5.20 -3.46 4.24
N ILE A 351 3.91 -3.49 4.51
CA ILE A 351 3.32 -3.83 5.79
C ILE A 351 2.17 -4.80 5.59
N GLY A 352 2.10 -5.84 6.38
CA GLY A 352 0.98 -6.78 6.32
C GLY A 352 0.79 -7.55 7.60
N LEU A 353 -0.43 -8.02 7.82
CA LEU A 353 -0.80 -8.80 9.01
C LEU A 353 -1.89 -9.82 8.72
N ASN A 354 -1.88 -10.89 9.51
CA ASN A 354 -2.95 -11.88 9.59
C ASN A 354 -3.28 -12.07 11.09
N ARG A 355 -4.51 -11.71 11.46
CA ARG A 355 -4.94 -11.73 12.86
C ARG A 355 -5.20 -13.13 13.38
N GLU A 356 -5.74 -14.00 12.55
CA GLU A 356 -6.06 -15.38 12.92
C GLU A 356 -4.79 -16.15 13.25
N GLN A 357 -3.69 -15.87 12.57
CA GLN A 357 -2.38 -16.46 12.81
C GLN A 357 -1.49 -15.67 13.75
N GLN A 358 -1.96 -14.51 14.19
CA GLN A 358 -1.22 -13.59 15.07
C GLN A 358 0.18 -13.28 14.53
N ILE A 359 0.26 -12.99 13.22
CA ILE A 359 1.49 -12.64 12.52
C ILE A 359 1.39 -11.29 11.84
N GLY A 360 2.50 -10.56 11.85
CA GLY A 360 2.70 -9.36 11.06
C GLY A 360 4.12 -9.27 10.52
N VAL A 361 4.24 -8.67 9.35
CA VAL A 361 5.50 -8.52 8.63
C VAL A 361 5.63 -7.09 8.12
N ILE A 362 6.81 -6.52 8.26
CA ILE A 362 7.21 -5.29 7.58
C ILE A 362 8.48 -5.54 6.77
N VAL A 363 8.59 -4.88 5.64
CA VAL A 363 9.81 -4.82 4.84
C VAL A 363 10.05 -3.38 4.44
N LEU A 364 11.23 -2.85 4.73
CA LEU A 364 11.62 -1.48 4.40
C LEU A 364 12.93 -1.52 3.61
N ALA A 365 12.97 -0.85 2.47
CA ALA A 365 14.13 -0.80 1.59
C ALA A 365 14.37 0.61 1.07
N ASN A 366 15.64 0.96 0.89
CA ASN A 366 16.06 2.24 0.34
C ASN A 366 16.31 2.20 -1.18
N TYR A 367 15.48 1.45 -1.91
CA TYR A 367 15.45 1.37 -3.37
C TYR A 367 14.05 1.65 -3.89
N GLY A 368 13.92 2.56 -4.85
CA GLY A 368 12.64 2.96 -5.44
C GLY A 368 12.01 1.93 -6.36
N ASP A 369 12.60 0.76 -6.46
CA ASP A 369 12.17 -0.35 -7.31
C ASP A 369 11.35 -1.37 -6.52
N ALA A 370 10.07 -1.07 -6.33
CA ALA A 370 9.15 -1.96 -5.64
C ALA A 370 8.76 -3.21 -6.47
N MET A 371 8.97 -3.17 -7.80
CA MET A 371 8.38 -4.15 -8.73
C MET A 371 9.39 -4.94 -9.55
N ALA A 372 10.69 -4.71 -9.40
CA ALA A 372 11.71 -5.38 -10.19
C ALA A 372 12.60 -6.29 -9.36
N GLY A 373 12.88 -7.46 -9.91
CA GLY A 373 13.81 -8.42 -9.35
C GLY A 373 13.17 -9.69 -8.80
N ARG A 374 14.00 -10.67 -8.49
CA ARG A 374 13.59 -11.95 -7.92
C ARG A 374 13.08 -11.80 -6.47
N PHE A 375 13.66 -10.85 -5.76
CA PHE A 375 13.32 -10.51 -4.38
C PHE A 375 12.83 -9.05 -4.32
N ASP A 376 11.59 -8.78 -4.74
CA ASP A 376 10.96 -7.49 -4.50
C ASP A 376 10.37 -7.43 -3.08
N VAL A 377 10.18 -6.20 -2.57
CA VAL A 377 9.72 -5.94 -1.20
C VAL A 377 8.33 -6.54 -0.94
N ASP A 378 7.41 -6.44 -1.90
CA ASP A 378 6.04 -6.96 -1.79
C ASP A 378 6.05 -8.48 -1.71
N LYS A 379 6.87 -9.12 -2.53
CA LYS A 379 7.02 -10.56 -2.59
C LYS A 379 7.63 -11.13 -1.31
N VAL A 380 8.68 -10.48 -0.79
CA VAL A 380 9.31 -10.86 0.48
C VAL A 380 8.27 -10.75 1.60
N GLY A 381 7.55 -9.63 1.70
CA GLY A 381 6.56 -9.41 2.74
C GLY A 381 5.40 -10.41 2.69
N MET A 382 4.82 -10.61 1.51
CA MET A 382 3.69 -11.51 1.31
C MET A 382 4.06 -12.98 1.51
N ASP A 383 5.23 -13.41 1.02
CA ASP A 383 5.72 -14.78 1.21
C ASP A 383 5.94 -15.08 2.70
N LEU A 384 6.55 -14.15 3.47
CA LEU A 384 6.73 -14.32 4.91
C LEU A 384 5.40 -14.37 5.68
N LEU A 385 4.40 -13.57 5.30
CA LEU A 385 3.07 -13.66 5.89
C LEU A 385 2.40 -15.00 5.63
N LYS A 386 2.46 -15.48 4.38
CA LYS A 386 1.87 -16.77 3.98
C LYS A 386 2.60 -17.95 4.64
N LEU A 387 3.92 -17.86 4.77
CA LEU A 387 4.72 -18.87 5.47
C LEU A 387 4.46 -18.89 6.97
N GLY A 388 4.39 -17.73 7.61
CA GLY A 388 4.15 -17.65 9.05
C GLY A 388 2.79 -18.17 9.50
N SER A 389 1.88 -18.47 8.55
CA SER A 389 0.67 -19.24 8.85
C SER A 389 0.95 -20.73 9.11
N ARG A 390 2.16 -21.23 8.77
CA ARG A 390 2.53 -22.65 8.80
C ARG A 390 3.79 -22.93 9.62
N ILE A 391 4.73 -22.00 9.67
CA ILE A 391 5.99 -22.14 10.41
C ILE A 391 6.13 -21.08 11.48
N ALA A 392 6.84 -21.42 12.57
CA ALA A 392 7.02 -20.52 13.71
C ALA A 392 8.21 -19.58 13.52
N LEU A 393 8.16 -18.44 14.22
CA LEU A 393 9.30 -17.57 14.49
C LEU A 393 10.01 -18.11 15.73
N GLU A 394 11.20 -18.64 15.57
CA GLU A 394 12.06 -19.12 16.65
C GLU A 394 13.07 -18.08 17.16
#